data_00d97e488a101b78bdf2761731bd1e32
#
_entry.id   00d97e488a101b78bdf2761731bd1e32
#
_cell.length_a   1.000
_cell.length_b   1.000
_cell.length_c   1.000
_cell.angle_alpha   90.00
_cell.angle_beta   90.00
_cell.angle_gamma   90.00
#
_symmetry.space_group_name_H-M   'P 1'
#
loop_
_entity.id
_entity.type
_entity.pdbx_description
1 polymer ?
#
loop_
_entity_poly.entity_id
_entity_poly.type
_entity_poly.pdbx_seq_one_letter_code
_entity_poly.pdbx_strand_id
1 'polypeptide(L)'
;TDYNINVELTATERCGIQRYTFPEAQSTIFLNLKKAMNWDFTNDSHIEVVDSVTIQGYRYSDGWARDQRIYFRTRFSKPFEKMELDTTAIIKDNKRIGTAVIARFDFNTQKDEQILVNTAISGVTVKEDYPDGVLAGGEVIIKAGDRK
;
A
#
# COMPACT_ATOMS: atom_id res chain seq x y z
N THR A 1 -4.22 15.36 13.60
CA THR A 1 -3.49 14.26 14.28
C THR A 1 -2.46 14.82 15.24
N ASP A 2 -1.96 13.99 16.17
CA ASP A 2 -0.93 14.37 17.15
C ASP A 2 0.41 14.76 16.48
N TYR A 3 0.57 14.38 15.21
CA TYR A 3 1.76 14.67 14.39
C TYR A 3 1.57 15.82 13.39
N ASN A 4 0.47 16.60 13.50
CA ASN A 4 0.12 17.64 12.55
C ASN A 4 0.01 17.16 11.09
N ILE A 5 -0.38 15.91 10.90
CA ILE A 5 -0.64 15.34 9.57
C ILE A 5 -2.15 15.44 9.29
N ASN A 6 -2.51 16.09 8.20
CA ASN A 6 -3.88 16.05 7.70
C ASN A 6 -4.06 14.86 6.77
N VAL A 7 -5.18 14.13 6.92
CA VAL A 7 -5.46 12.92 6.14
C VAL A 7 -6.84 13.03 5.52
N GLU A 8 -6.91 12.87 4.22
CA GLU A 8 -8.14 12.84 3.44
C GLU A 8 -8.21 11.52 2.68
N LEU A 9 -9.37 10.90 2.70
CA LEU A 9 -9.61 9.57 2.16
C LEU A 9 -10.79 9.59 1.21
N THR A 10 -10.65 8.88 0.09
CA THR A 10 -11.76 8.55 -0.80
C THR A 10 -11.57 7.15 -1.36
N ALA A 11 -12.65 6.51 -1.74
CA ALA A 11 -12.58 5.17 -2.29
C ALA A 11 -13.68 4.94 -3.33
N THR A 12 -13.38 4.05 -4.25
CA THR A 12 -14.33 3.37 -5.13
C THR A 12 -14.46 1.91 -4.68
N GLU A 13 -15.17 1.10 -5.43
CA GLU A 13 -15.37 -0.32 -5.10
C GLU A 13 -14.06 -1.10 -4.89
N ARG A 14 -13.00 -0.77 -5.65
CA ARG A 14 -11.74 -1.53 -5.65
C ARG A 14 -10.50 -0.66 -5.51
N CYS A 15 -10.67 0.65 -5.36
CA CYS A 15 -9.54 1.56 -5.19
C CYS A 15 -9.75 2.53 -4.07
N GLY A 16 -8.70 2.75 -3.32
CA GLY A 16 -8.60 3.79 -2.31
C GLY A 16 -7.54 4.82 -2.68
N ILE A 17 -7.87 6.09 -2.46
CA ILE A 17 -6.92 7.20 -2.55
C ILE A 17 -6.84 7.84 -1.18
N GLN A 18 -5.64 7.98 -0.69
CA GLN A 18 -5.33 8.64 0.56
C GLN A 18 -4.42 9.82 0.24
N ARG A 19 -4.75 11.00 0.76
CA ARG A 19 -3.93 12.20 0.68
C ARG A 19 -3.43 12.56 2.06
N TYR A 20 -2.13 12.54 2.24
CA TYR A 20 -1.47 12.94 3.47
C TYR A 20 -0.80 14.29 3.25
N THR A 21 -1.15 15.30 4.03
CA THR A 21 -0.44 16.60 4.07
C THR A 21 0.48 16.58 5.28
N PHE A 22 1.77 16.63 5.02
CA PHE A 22 2.82 16.51 6.03
C PHE A 22 3.40 17.86 6.43
N PRO A 23 3.91 18.02 7.66
CA PRO A 23 4.81 19.10 8.01
C PRO A 23 6.17 18.90 7.32
N GLU A 24 7.07 19.89 7.45
CA GLU A 24 8.48 19.73 7.10
C GLU A 24 9.14 18.76 8.09
N ALA A 25 9.42 17.55 7.64
CA ALA A 25 9.99 16.49 8.48
C ALA A 25 10.48 15.31 7.64
N GLN A 26 11.17 14.40 8.30
CA GLN A 26 11.27 13.03 7.81
C GLN A 26 9.96 12.30 8.16
N SER A 27 9.13 12.10 7.18
CA SER A 27 7.79 11.55 7.32
C SER A 27 7.75 10.07 6.98
N THR A 28 6.85 9.33 7.61
CA THR A 28 6.77 7.88 7.45
C THR A 28 5.33 7.43 7.17
N ILE A 29 5.18 6.53 6.21
CA ILE A 29 3.94 5.81 5.93
C ILE A 29 4.17 4.32 6.23
N PHE A 30 3.26 3.72 6.98
CA PHE A 30 3.29 2.28 7.29
C PHE A 30 2.24 1.53 6.48
N LEU A 31 2.65 0.41 5.90
CA LEU A 31 1.76 -0.63 5.39
C LEU A 31 1.80 -1.82 6.34
N ASN A 32 0.69 -2.08 7.02
CA ASN A 32 0.60 -3.13 8.01
C ASN A 32 -0.32 -4.26 7.51
N LEU A 33 0.28 -5.34 7.01
CA LEU A 33 -0.44 -6.53 6.55
C LEU A 33 -0.76 -7.53 7.68
N LYS A 34 -0.20 -7.28 8.88
CA LYS A 34 -0.49 -8.08 10.08
C LYS A 34 -1.83 -7.72 10.70
N LYS A 35 -2.15 -6.41 10.73
CA LYS A 35 -3.33 -5.92 11.42
C LYS A 35 -4.60 -6.43 10.75
N ALA A 36 -5.48 -7.01 11.53
CA ALA A 36 -6.78 -7.48 11.11
C ALA A 36 -7.88 -6.91 12.02
N MET A 37 -9.11 -7.00 11.57
CA MET A 37 -10.29 -6.65 12.37
C MET A 37 -10.90 -7.91 12.97
N ASN A 38 -11.35 -7.82 14.21
CA ASN A 38 -11.96 -8.94 14.95
C ASN A 38 -11.02 -10.16 15.04
N TRP A 39 -11.55 -11.34 14.73
CA TRP A 39 -10.86 -12.62 14.77
C TRP A 39 -10.15 -13.01 13.46
N ASP A 40 -10.14 -12.14 12.48
CA ASP A 40 -9.37 -12.36 11.25
C ASP A 40 -7.86 -12.39 11.59
N PHE A 41 -7.13 -13.31 11.01
CA PHE A 41 -5.68 -13.40 11.16
C PHE A 41 -4.99 -13.67 9.84
N THR A 42 -3.81 -13.10 9.69
CA THR A 42 -3.00 -13.23 8.48
C THR A 42 -2.27 -14.58 8.49
N ASN A 43 -2.51 -15.40 7.47
CA ASN A 43 -1.83 -16.66 7.26
C ASN A 43 -0.52 -16.47 6.51
N ASP A 44 -0.55 -15.61 5.49
CA ASP A 44 0.60 -15.29 4.66
C ASP A 44 0.46 -13.88 4.10
N SER A 45 1.57 -13.20 3.91
CA SER A 45 1.59 -11.88 3.30
C SER A 45 2.90 -11.63 2.56
N HIS A 46 2.83 -10.79 1.54
CA HIS A 46 3.95 -10.51 0.67
C HIS A 46 3.93 -9.06 0.23
N ILE A 47 5.11 -8.46 0.15
CA ILE A 47 5.32 -7.14 -0.45
C ILE A 47 6.50 -7.24 -1.41
N GLU A 48 6.31 -6.72 -2.62
CA GLU A 48 7.31 -6.58 -3.66
C GLU A 48 7.45 -5.11 -4.03
N VAL A 49 8.69 -4.64 -4.13
CA VAL A 49 9.02 -3.33 -4.65
C VAL A 49 9.15 -3.43 -6.17
N VAL A 50 8.25 -2.78 -6.89
CA VAL A 50 8.27 -2.71 -8.36
C VAL A 50 9.24 -1.62 -8.82
N ASP A 51 9.12 -0.43 -8.23
CA ASP A 51 9.98 0.73 -8.47
C ASP A 51 9.98 1.66 -7.23
N SER A 52 10.61 2.83 -7.34
CA SER A 52 10.74 3.78 -6.23
C SER A 52 9.43 4.41 -5.75
N VAL A 53 8.33 4.23 -6.48
CA VAL A 53 7.01 4.76 -6.13
C VAL A 53 5.93 3.68 -6.07
N THR A 54 6.23 2.45 -6.49
CA THR A 54 5.23 1.40 -6.66
C THR A 54 5.60 0.14 -5.88
N ILE A 55 4.65 -0.35 -5.12
CA ILE A 55 4.72 -1.65 -4.46
C ILE A 55 3.51 -2.48 -4.81
N GLN A 56 3.66 -3.80 -4.74
CA GLN A 56 2.56 -4.74 -4.90
C GLN A 56 2.70 -5.91 -3.94
N GLY A 57 1.63 -6.67 -3.77
CA GLY A 57 1.69 -7.82 -2.89
C GLY A 57 0.34 -8.47 -2.66
N TYR A 58 0.30 -9.29 -1.63
CA TYR A 58 -0.92 -9.94 -1.20
C TYR A 58 -0.99 -10.10 0.32
N ARG A 59 -2.19 -10.30 0.80
CA ARG A 59 -2.51 -10.76 2.15
C ARG A 59 -3.50 -11.90 2.07
N TYR A 60 -3.13 -13.06 2.59
CA TYR A 60 -4.01 -14.19 2.78
C TYR A 60 -4.41 -14.28 4.25
N SER A 61 -5.66 -14.51 4.51
CA SER A 61 -6.19 -14.55 5.87
C SER A 61 -7.35 -15.52 6.02
N ASP A 62 -7.57 -15.97 7.24
CA ASP A 62 -8.76 -16.65 7.69
C ASP A 62 -9.48 -15.81 8.73
N GLY A 63 -10.81 -15.89 8.74
CA GLY A 63 -11.65 -15.15 9.66
C GLY A 63 -13.12 -15.40 9.34
N TRP A 64 -13.84 -14.36 8.93
CA TRP A 64 -15.23 -14.47 8.50
C TRP A 64 -15.43 -15.49 7.36
N ALA A 65 -14.53 -15.45 6.37
CA ALA A 65 -14.45 -16.47 5.34
C ALA A 65 -13.13 -17.21 5.45
N ARG A 66 -13.09 -18.47 5.06
CA ARG A 66 -11.87 -19.25 4.95
C ARG A 66 -11.15 -18.90 3.66
N ASP A 67 -9.82 -18.86 3.72
CA ASP A 67 -8.95 -18.62 2.55
C ASP A 67 -9.30 -17.31 1.81
N GLN A 68 -9.31 -16.21 2.54
CA GLN A 68 -9.46 -14.89 1.96
C GLN A 68 -8.15 -14.47 1.30
N ARG A 69 -8.20 -14.17 0.02
CA ARG A 69 -7.03 -13.75 -0.75
C ARG A 69 -7.25 -12.36 -1.30
N ILE A 70 -6.44 -11.42 -0.86
CA ILE A 70 -6.45 -10.04 -1.34
C ILE A 70 -5.08 -9.72 -1.90
N TYR A 71 -5.06 -9.32 -3.16
CA TYR A 71 -3.90 -8.77 -3.85
C TYR A 71 -4.04 -7.26 -3.88
N PHE A 72 -2.92 -6.56 -3.82
CA PHE A 72 -2.91 -5.10 -3.88
C PHE A 72 -1.75 -4.58 -4.72
N ARG A 73 -1.95 -3.40 -5.30
CA ARG A 73 -0.90 -2.57 -5.88
C ARG A 73 -1.08 -1.15 -5.36
N THR A 74 -0.01 -0.59 -4.82
CA THR A 74 0.00 0.75 -4.24
C THR A 74 1.03 1.60 -4.94
N ARG A 75 0.63 2.83 -5.31
CA ARG A 75 1.51 3.83 -5.89
C ARG A 75 1.52 5.08 -5.04
N PHE A 76 2.71 5.56 -4.72
CA PHE A 76 2.96 6.83 -4.06
C PHE A 76 3.18 7.92 -5.11
N SER A 77 2.73 9.15 -4.85
CA SER A 77 2.98 10.29 -5.74
C SER A 77 4.42 10.82 -5.66
N LYS A 78 5.18 10.36 -4.67
CA LYS A 78 6.59 10.72 -4.42
C LYS A 78 7.41 9.46 -4.20
N PRO A 79 8.64 9.38 -4.73
CA PRO A 79 9.55 8.29 -4.41
C PRO A 79 9.83 8.22 -2.90
N PHE A 80 9.77 7.01 -2.33
CA PHE A 80 10.26 6.78 -0.98
C PHE A 80 11.79 6.68 -1.01
N GLU A 81 12.42 7.29 0.00
CA GLU A 81 13.88 7.29 0.13
C GLU A 81 14.38 5.98 0.72
N LYS A 82 13.60 5.41 1.61
CA LYS A 82 13.94 4.19 2.33
C LYS A 82 12.70 3.34 2.56
N MET A 83 12.87 2.05 2.46
CA MET A 83 11.90 1.05 2.93
C MET A 83 12.54 0.18 4.00
N GLU A 84 11.90 0.06 5.13
CA GLU A 84 12.26 -0.86 6.21
C GLU A 84 11.12 -1.86 6.44
N LEU A 85 11.49 -3.02 6.94
CA LEU A 85 10.55 -4.09 7.25
C LEU A 85 10.66 -4.48 8.71
N ASP A 86 9.54 -4.96 9.24
CA ASP A 86 9.56 -5.73 10.48
C ASP A 86 10.50 -6.93 10.33
N THR A 87 11.27 -7.20 11.38
CA THR A 87 12.32 -8.24 11.43
C THR A 87 11.79 -9.66 11.27
N THR A 88 10.49 -9.86 11.29
CA THR A 88 9.85 -11.17 11.06
C THR A 88 9.70 -11.54 9.58
N ALA A 89 9.92 -10.58 8.68
CA ALA A 89 9.78 -10.83 7.24
C ALA A 89 11.05 -11.43 6.65
N ILE A 90 10.89 -12.44 5.79
CA ILE A 90 11.96 -13.02 4.99
C ILE A 90 12.15 -12.17 3.73
N ILE A 91 13.38 -11.74 3.47
CA ILE A 91 13.73 -10.98 2.28
C ILE A 91 14.33 -11.91 1.24
N LYS A 92 13.73 -11.98 0.05
CA LYS A 92 14.24 -12.73 -1.09
C LYS A 92 13.90 -12.00 -2.38
N ASP A 93 14.91 -11.68 -3.19
CA ASP A 93 14.76 -11.09 -4.53
C ASP A 93 13.77 -9.91 -4.60
N ASN A 94 13.96 -8.86 -3.80
CA ASN A 94 13.03 -7.73 -3.63
C ASN A 94 11.64 -8.10 -3.06
N LYS A 95 11.40 -9.36 -2.75
CA LYS A 95 10.16 -9.88 -2.15
C LYS A 95 10.31 -10.02 -0.65
N ARG A 96 9.26 -9.67 0.06
CA ARG A 96 9.18 -9.76 1.52
C ARG A 96 8.00 -10.64 1.87
N ILE A 97 8.28 -11.82 2.40
CA ILE A 97 7.30 -12.86 2.67
C ILE A 97 7.27 -13.12 4.17
N GLY A 98 6.08 -13.22 4.72
CA GLY A 98 5.91 -13.57 6.13
C GLY A 98 4.46 -13.43 6.59
N THR A 99 4.13 -14.16 7.64
CA THR A 99 2.79 -14.14 8.24
C THR A 99 2.41 -12.77 8.86
N ALA A 100 3.38 -11.87 9.01
CA ALA A 100 3.20 -10.61 9.72
C ALA A 100 4.04 -9.48 9.12
N VAL A 101 3.95 -9.29 7.81
CA VAL A 101 4.74 -8.24 7.14
C VAL A 101 4.19 -6.85 7.49
N ILE A 102 5.07 -6.02 8.04
CA ILE A 102 4.86 -4.59 8.24
C ILE A 102 5.99 -3.86 7.51
N ALA A 103 5.63 -2.97 6.60
CA ALA A 103 6.59 -2.16 5.86
C ALA A 103 6.48 -0.69 6.29
N ARG A 104 7.62 -0.04 6.38
CA ARG A 104 7.80 1.37 6.65
C ARG A 104 8.41 2.03 5.42
N PHE A 105 7.81 3.11 4.96
CA PHE A 105 8.29 3.92 3.84
C PHE A 105 8.61 5.31 4.36
N ASP A 106 9.84 5.75 4.20
CA ASP A 106 10.31 7.07 4.63
C ASP A 106 10.38 8.04 3.46
N PHE A 107 9.96 9.27 3.73
CA PHE A 107 9.91 10.39 2.81
C PHE A 107 10.49 11.63 3.48
N ASN A 108 11.28 12.40 2.76
CA ASN A 108 11.68 13.73 3.20
C ASN A 108 10.64 14.74 2.69
N THR A 109 9.85 15.32 3.59
CA THR A 109 8.73 16.20 3.22
C THR A 109 9.02 17.65 3.55
N GLN A 110 8.59 18.55 2.67
CA GLN A 110 8.56 19.98 2.90
C GLN A 110 7.27 20.36 3.67
N LYS A 111 7.23 21.59 4.17
CA LYS A 111 6.03 22.10 4.84
C LYS A 111 4.82 22.05 3.90
N ASP A 112 3.73 21.49 4.40
CA ASP A 112 2.44 21.34 3.69
C ASP A 112 2.55 20.46 2.41
N GLU A 113 3.61 19.66 2.28
CA GLU A 113 3.75 18.75 1.15
C GLU A 113 2.72 17.62 1.20
N GLN A 114 2.11 17.35 0.05
CA GLN A 114 1.09 16.33 -0.10
C GLN A 114 1.65 15.07 -0.75
N ILE A 115 1.47 13.94 -0.10
CA ILE A 115 1.75 12.62 -0.67
C ILE A 115 0.41 11.92 -0.90
N LEU A 116 0.16 11.55 -2.16
CA LEU A 116 -0.97 10.70 -2.53
C LEU A 116 -0.53 9.24 -2.48
N VAL A 117 -1.37 8.41 -1.90
CA VAL A 117 -1.22 6.95 -1.87
C VAL A 117 -2.44 6.35 -2.55
N ASN A 118 -2.23 5.77 -3.71
CA ASN A 118 -3.27 5.11 -4.49
C ASN A 118 -3.12 3.61 -4.32
N THR A 119 -4.14 2.95 -3.81
CA THR A 119 -4.13 1.50 -3.62
C THR A 119 -5.31 0.88 -4.36
N ALA A 120 -5.01 -0.05 -5.25
CA ALA A 120 -5.99 -0.90 -5.90
C ALA A 120 -5.94 -2.31 -5.30
N ILE A 121 -7.09 -2.98 -5.20
CA ILE A 121 -7.21 -4.33 -4.67
C ILE A 121 -7.92 -5.27 -5.64
N SER A 122 -7.55 -6.56 -5.57
CA SER A 122 -8.18 -7.63 -6.35
C SER A 122 -8.28 -8.91 -5.53
N GLY A 123 -9.31 -9.71 -5.77
CA GLY A 123 -9.45 -11.07 -5.23
C GLY A 123 -8.81 -12.16 -6.09
N VAL A 124 -8.21 -11.83 -7.23
CA VAL A 124 -7.75 -12.82 -8.22
C VAL A 124 -6.23 -12.84 -8.34
N THR A 125 -5.61 -11.73 -8.73
CA THR A 125 -4.15 -11.64 -8.92
C THR A 125 -3.70 -10.18 -9.15
N VAL A 126 -2.39 -9.96 -9.01
CA VAL A 126 -1.68 -8.81 -9.60
C VAL A 126 -0.95 -9.34 -10.82
N LYS A 127 -1.30 -8.88 -12.03
CA LYS A 127 -0.56 -9.24 -13.25
C LYS A 127 0.60 -8.26 -13.46
N GLU A 128 1.77 -8.82 -13.78
CA GLU A 128 2.98 -8.04 -14.05
C GLU A 128 2.87 -7.17 -15.32
N ASP A 129 1.99 -7.54 -16.26
CA ASP A 129 1.87 -6.92 -17.59
C ASP A 129 0.85 -5.77 -17.68
N TYR A 130 0.25 -5.33 -16.56
CA TYR A 130 -0.70 -4.23 -16.62
C TYR A 130 -0.02 -2.90 -16.32
N PRO A 131 -0.07 -1.95 -17.27
CA PRO A 131 0.47 -0.61 -17.04
C PRO A 131 -0.31 0.08 -15.92
N ASP A 132 0.43 0.71 -15.04
CA ASP A 132 0.00 1.67 -14.01
C ASP A 132 -1.41 1.52 -13.44
N GLY A 133 -1.54 0.71 -12.39
CA GLY A 133 -2.72 0.75 -11.53
C GLY A 133 -3.88 -0.19 -11.91
N VAL A 134 -3.68 -1.12 -12.86
CA VAL A 134 -4.70 -2.11 -13.22
C VAL A 134 -4.46 -3.42 -12.48
N LEU A 135 -5.45 -3.86 -11.70
CA LEU A 135 -5.50 -5.20 -11.14
C LEU A 135 -6.44 -6.08 -11.99
N ALA A 136 -6.10 -7.36 -12.14
CA ALA A 136 -6.96 -8.28 -12.86
C ALA A 136 -8.36 -8.35 -12.20
N GLY A 137 -9.38 -7.92 -12.93
CA GLY A 137 -10.76 -7.94 -12.46
C GLY A 137 -11.44 -6.59 -12.27
N GLY A 138 -10.74 -5.49 -12.54
CA GLY A 138 -11.32 -4.15 -12.56
C GLY A 138 -10.35 -3.15 -13.16
N GLU A 139 -10.83 -2.42 -14.16
CA GLU A 139 -10.08 -1.30 -14.70
C GLU A 139 -10.12 -0.14 -13.70
N VAL A 140 -8.98 0.21 -13.13
CA VAL A 140 -8.85 1.41 -12.34
C VAL A 140 -7.87 2.33 -13.01
N ILE A 141 -8.40 3.17 -13.85
CA ILE A 141 -7.65 4.27 -14.43
C ILE A 141 -7.60 5.39 -13.39
N ILE A 142 -6.49 5.49 -12.66
CA ILE A 142 -6.22 6.68 -11.86
C ILE A 142 -5.65 7.73 -12.81
N LYS A 143 -6.52 8.49 -13.45
CA LYS A 143 -6.11 9.76 -14.06
C LYS A 143 -5.96 10.76 -12.92
N ALA A 144 -4.77 11.28 -12.72
CA ALA A 144 -4.60 12.52 -11.99
C ALA A 144 -5.49 13.56 -12.69
N GLY A 145 -6.55 13.99 -12.02
CA GLY A 145 -7.54 14.86 -12.64
C GLY A 145 -6.91 16.19 -13.02
N ASP A 146 -6.91 16.48 -14.31
CA ASP A 146 -6.84 17.85 -14.78
C ASP A 146 -8.05 18.58 -14.21
N ARG A 147 -7.84 19.36 -13.17
CA ARG A 147 -8.82 20.37 -12.80
C ARG A 147 -8.71 21.49 -13.84
N LYS A 148 -9.69 21.58 -14.71
CA LYS A 148 -10.06 22.85 -15.30
C LYS A 148 -10.92 23.64 -14.32
#